data_ba4583f8cb83b296833abc2196e96471
#
_entry.id   ba4583f8cb83b296833abc2196e96471
#
_cell.length_a   1.000
_cell.length_b   1.000
_cell.length_c   1.000
_cell.angle_alpha   90.00
_cell.angle_beta   90.00
_cell.angle_gamma   90.00
#
_symmetry.space_group_name_H-M   'P 1'
#
loop_
_entity.id
_entity.type
_entity.pdbx_description
1 polymer ?
#
loop_
_entity_poly.entity_id
_entity_poly.type
_entity_poly.pdbx_seq_one_letter_code
_entity_poly.pdbx_strand_id
1 'polypeptide(L)' 'AVTHPRYGRGVIEKIIKYGNKTLCSISFENVGRRLLDPSISEFTKL' A
#
# COMPACT_ATOMS: atom_id res chain seq x y z
N ALA A 1 -9.20 -1.96 -3.85
CA ALA A 1 -8.07 -2.79 -4.29
C ALA A 1 -7.00 -1.94 -4.96
N VAL A 2 -5.77 -2.40 -4.92
CA VAL A 2 -4.63 -1.74 -5.53
C VAL A 2 -3.80 -2.76 -6.28
N THR A 3 -2.93 -2.30 -7.16
CA THR A 3 -1.96 -3.14 -7.82
C THR A 3 -0.57 -2.50 -7.72
N HIS A 4 0.45 -3.32 -7.53
CA HIS A 4 1.83 -2.87 -7.39
C HIS A 4 2.69 -3.64 -8.39
N PRO A 5 3.62 -2.97 -9.07
CA PRO A 5 4.43 -3.63 -10.10
C PRO A 5 5.30 -4.78 -9.57
N ARG A 6 5.65 -4.75 -8.31
CA ARG A 6 6.46 -5.82 -7.70
C ARG A 6 5.65 -6.78 -6.85
N TYR A 7 4.68 -6.27 -6.11
CA TYR A 7 3.95 -7.07 -5.14
C TYR A 7 2.64 -7.64 -5.68
N GLY A 8 2.20 -7.14 -6.81
CA GLY A 8 0.96 -7.59 -7.40
C GLY A 8 -0.26 -6.94 -6.78
N ARG A 9 -1.34 -7.68 -6.71
CA ARG A 9 -2.62 -7.17 -6.27
C ARG A 9 -2.75 -7.21 -4.75
N GLY A 10 -3.37 -6.16 -4.20
CA GLY A 10 -3.59 -6.07 -2.77
C GLY A 10 -4.79 -5.22 -2.41
N VAL A 11 -5.05 -5.13 -1.11
CA VAL A 11 -6.16 -4.35 -0.57
C VAL A 11 -5.63 -3.45 0.52
N ILE A 12 -6.00 -2.16 0.48
CA ILE A 12 -5.64 -1.23 1.55
C ILE A 12 -6.49 -1.57 2.76
N GLU A 13 -5.84 -1.91 3.87
CA GLU A 13 -6.51 -2.24 5.12
C GLU A 13 -6.62 -1.05 6.06
N LYS A 14 -5.62 -0.20 6.05
CA LYS A 14 -5.56 0.89 7.02
C LYS A 14 -4.69 2.01 6.48
N ILE A 15 -5.04 3.24 6.84
CA ILE A 15 -4.23 4.42 6.53
C ILE A 15 -3.76 5.01 7.84
N ILE A 16 -2.46 5.16 7.97
CA ILE A 16 -1.83 5.68 9.20
C ILE A 16 -1.23 7.04 8.88
N LYS A 17 -1.62 8.03 9.67
CA LYS A 17 -1.08 9.38 9.51
C LYS A 17 -0.30 9.77 10.77
N TYR A 18 0.91 10.26 10.58
CA TYR A 18 1.65 10.85 11.68
C TYR A 18 2.57 11.95 11.16
N GLY A 19 2.55 13.09 11.83
CA GLY A 19 3.28 14.26 11.37
C GLY A 19 2.83 14.64 9.96
N ASN A 20 3.79 14.81 9.08
CA ASN A 20 3.52 15.16 7.68
C ASN A 20 3.47 13.95 6.75
N LYS A 21 3.48 12.75 7.33
CA LYS A 21 3.54 11.53 6.55
C LYS A 21 2.27 10.72 6.63
N THR A 22 2.01 10.00 5.54
CA THR A 22 0.89 9.07 5.47
C THR A 22 1.43 7.73 5.02
N LEU A 23 1.03 6.67 5.71
CA LEU A 23 1.40 5.30 5.33
C LEU A 23 0.14 4.49 5.11
N CYS A 24 0.18 3.64 4.09
CA CYS A 24 -0.92 2.74 3.80
C CYS A 24 -0.50 1.31 4.15
N SER A 25 -1.29 0.66 4.98
CA SER A 25 -1.10 -0.76 5.28
C SER A 25 -1.88 -1.55 4.24
N ILE A 26 -1.17 -2.26 3.40
CA ILE A 26 -1.77 -2.99 2.28
C ILE A 26 -1.49 -4.48 2.43
N SER A 27 -2.55 -5.27 2.32
CA SER A 27 -2.43 -6.72 2.32
C SER A 27 -2.34 -7.19 0.87
N PHE A 28 -1.17 -7.69 0.47
CA PHE A 28 -0.95 -8.22 -0.86
C PHE A 28 -1.16 -9.73 -0.88
N GLU A 29 -1.75 -10.23 -1.94
CA GLU A 29 -2.09 -11.65 -2.05
C GLU A 29 -0.84 -12.54 -2.03
N ASN A 30 0.25 -12.09 -2.62
CA ASN A 30 1.45 -12.91 -2.78
C ASN A 30 2.54 -12.68 -1.73
N VAL A 31 2.59 -11.50 -1.13
CA VAL A 31 3.69 -11.15 -0.22
C VAL A 31 3.23 -10.77 1.18
N GLY A 32 1.92 -10.75 1.41
CA GLY A 32 1.36 -10.39 2.71
C GLY A 32 1.30 -8.89 2.93
N ARG A 33 1.26 -8.50 4.20
CA ARG A 33 1.06 -7.10 4.55
C ARG A 33 2.33 -6.29 4.39
N ARG A 34 2.18 -5.09 3.82
CA ARG A 34 3.28 -4.13 3.66
C ARG A 34 2.80 -2.74 4.00
N LEU A 35 3.70 -1.94 4.59
CA LEU A 35 3.45 -0.52 4.83
C LEU A 35 4.13 0.28 3.72
N LEU A 36 3.36 1.04 3.00
CA LEU A 36 3.85 1.82 1.86
C LEU A 36 3.47 3.28 2.00
N ASP A 37 4.38 4.15 1.60
CA ASP A 37 4.13 5.59 1.54
C ASP A 37 3.59 5.90 0.15
N PRO A 38 2.33 6.37 0.04
CA PRO A 38 1.72 6.60 -1.27
C PRO A 38 2.40 7.69 -2.10
N SER A 39 3.21 8.54 -1.47
CA SER A 39 3.90 9.60 -2.21
C SER A 39 5.15 9.09 -2.94
N ILE A 40 5.68 7.93 -2.54
CA ILE A 40 6.88 7.36 -3.15
C ILE A 40 6.69 5.94 -3.65
N SER A 41 5.53 5.37 -3.44
CA SER A 41 5.24 4.00 -3.88
C SER A 41 4.56 4.00 -5.23
N GLU A 42 4.76 2.93 -5.98
CA GLU A 42 4.27 2.82 -7.36
C GLU A 42 2.94 2.08 -7.48
N PHE A 43 2.24 1.89 -6.39
CA PHE A 43 0.96 1.19 -6.48
C PHE A 43 -0.13 2.09 -7.06
N THR A 44 -1.09 1.47 -7.70
CA THR A 44 -2.21 2.14 -8.36
C THR A 44 -3.51 1.61 -7.80
N LYS A 45 -4.43 2.50 -7.51
CA LYS A 45 -5.77 2.08 -7.11
C LYS A 45 -6.53 1.50 -8.31
N LEU A 46 -7.18 0.43 -8.07
CA LEU A 46 -8.03 -0.21 -9.07
C LEU A 46 -9.49 0.25 -8.96
#